data_426cb6641a5e764ba9bb831bdd598bc1
#
_entry.id   426cb6641a5e764ba9bb831bdd598bc1
#
_cell.length_a   1.000
_cell.length_b   1.000
_cell.length_c   1.000
_cell.angle_alpha   90.00
_cell.angle_beta   90.00
_cell.angle_gamma   90.00
#
_symmetry.space_group_name_H-M   'P 1'
#
loop_
_entity.id
_entity.type
_entity.pdbx_description
1 polymer ?
#
loop_
_entity_poly.entity_id
_entity_poly.type
_entity_poly.pdbx_seq_one_letter_code
_entity_poly.pdbx_strand_id
1 'polypeptide(L)'
;MNGQVTKARMNIQLWRPTALDEAYSLLEKLAPDVCAASGSTLLQLQWDKGTLPKQHLVSLEGIDEMRGISASDTHVSIGALTSLNECRKNPLIKRALGCFSDVASAVAAPGIRSRATIGGNIASKIGDFIPLLLVLDADLIVYQKKLIRLPLGAWLSEEDFRTAIVTRVIIPRAEGERVFYHKLGRRQAFTGAAAVAAGRFLKDGGIRLAAGHADITPRRLLDSEAKWMAPGWDSHELYKTLIHELPFSSDVFMSAAYRKKAAANVIMAELMAEGGE
;
A
#
# COMPACT_ATOMS: atom_id res chain seq x y z
N MET A 1 25.89 -34.63 -21.48
CA MET A 1 26.52 -33.29 -21.46
C MET A 1 25.92 -32.51 -20.29
N ASN A 2 26.62 -32.48 -19.18
CA ASN A 2 26.18 -31.77 -17.97
C ASN A 2 26.53 -30.29 -18.13
N GLY A 3 25.56 -29.49 -18.50
CA GLY A 3 25.68 -28.03 -18.46
C GLY A 3 25.63 -27.55 -17.00
N GLN A 4 26.76 -27.43 -16.36
CA GLN A 4 26.90 -26.65 -15.14
C GLN A 4 26.63 -25.19 -15.50
N VAL A 5 25.41 -24.71 -15.19
CA VAL A 5 25.13 -23.28 -15.13
C VAL A 5 25.89 -22.74 -13.94
N THR A 6 27.05 -22.20 -14.20
CA THR A 6 27.82 -21.43 -13.21
C THR A 6 26.98 -20.25 -12.83
N LYS A 7 26.33 -20.27 -11.64
CA LYS A 7 25.71 -19.08 -11.04
C LYS A 7 26.84 -18.06 -10.86
N ALA A 8 26.93 -17.10 -11.76
CA ALA A 8 27.78 -15.95 -11.57
C ALA A 8 27.42 -15.36 -10.20
N ARG A 9 28.36 -15.29 -9.28
CA ARG A 9 28.20 -14.61 -7.99
C ARG A 9 27.96 -13.14 -8.33
N MET A 10 26.71 -12.69 -8.25
CA MET A 10 26.41 -11.28 -8.36
C MET A 10 27.01 -10.59 -7.14
N ASN A 11 27.97 -9.70 -7.37
CA ASN A 11 28.58 -8.91 -6.31
C ASN A 11 27.67 -7.72 -6.01
N ILE A 12 26.74 -7.91 -5.06
CA ILE A 12 25.82 -6.86 -4.64
C ILE A 12 26.55 -5.93 -3.69
N GLN A 13 26.59 -4.63 -4.04
CA GLN A 13 27.14 -3.60 -3.19
C GLN A 13 26.04 -2.98 -2.32
N LEU A 14 26.22 -2.99 -1.01
CA LEU A 14 25.33 -2.38 -0.03
C LEU A 14 25.86 -1.02 0.41
N TRP A 15 25.07 0.03 0.19
CA TRP A 15 25.33 1.38 0.64
C TRP A 15 24.48 1.69 1.89
N ARG A 16 25.02 2.44 2.84
CA ARG A 16 24.37 2.73 4.12
C ARG A 16 24.43 4.23 4.44
N PRO A 17 23.72 5.07 3.68
CA PRO A 17 23.63 6.50 3.98
C PRO A 17 22.95 6.74 5.32
N THR A 18 23.30 7.86 5.96
CA THR A 18 22.69 8.33 7.20
C THR A 18 21.88 9.60 7.03
N ALA A 19 21.86 10.15 5.81
CA ALA A 19 21.09 11.35 5.45
C ALA A 19 20.30 11.13 4.16
N LEU A 20 19.17 11.84 4.00
CA LEU A 20 18.30 11.77 2.82
C LEU A 20 19.03 12.21 1.55
N ASP A 21 19.82 13.29 1.62
CA ASP A 21 20.59 13.81 0.48
C ASP A 21 21.58 12.78 -0.07
N GLU A 22 22.29 12.09 0.83
CA GLU A 22 23.23 11.04 0.47
C GLU A 22 22.51 9.87 -0.18
N ALA A 23 21.41 9.41 0.42
CA ALA A 23 20.60 8.32 -0.12
C ALA A 23 20.06 8.65 -1.51
N TYR A 24 19.49 9.84 -1.66
CA TYR A 24 18.96 10.32 -2.94
C TYR A 24 20.04 10.42 -4.02
N SER A 25 21.20 10.99 -3.67
CA SER A 25 22.34 11.14 -4.60
C SER A 25 22.85 9.78 -5.09
N LEU A 26 22.88 8.76 -4.19
CA LEU A 26 23.22 7.39 -4.57
C LEU A 26 22.19 6.78 -5.52
N LEU A 27 20.90 6.97 -5.26
CA LEU A 27 19.83 6.48 -6.12
C LEU A 27 19.86 7.12 -7.51
N GLU A 28 20.11 8.42 -7.60
CA GLU A 28 20.26 9.11 -8.90
C GLU A 28 21.50 8.63 -9.65
N LYS A 29 22.66 8.60 -8.98
CA LYS A 29 23.95 8.29 -9.60
C LYS A 29 24.05 6.86 -10.10
N LEU A 30 23.44 5.91 -9.39
CA LEU A 30 23.57 4.47 -9.66
C LEU A 30 22.38 3.90 -10.46
N ALA A 31 21.40 4.74 -10.82
CA ALA A 31 20.31 4.32 -11.70
C ALA A 31 20.84 3.88 -13.08
N PRO A 32 20.25 2.85 -13.70
CA PRO A 32 19.07 2.07 -13.29
C PRO A 32 19.38 0.85 -12.42
N ASP A 33 20.64 0.57 -12.06
CA ASP A 33 21.08 -0.67 -11.40
C ASP A 33 21.06 -0.59 -9.88
N VAL A 34 20.24 0.27 -9.32
CA VAL A 34 20.10 0.51 -7.88
C VAL A 34 18.66 0.27 -7.41
N CYS A 35 18.53 -0.11 -6.15
CA CYS A 35 17.25 -0.22 -5.46
C CYS A 35 17.38 0.32 -4.03
N ALA A 36 16.41 1.12 -3.58
CA ALA A 36 16.28 1.48 -2.18
C ALA A 36 15.79 0.27 -1.37
N ALA A 37 16.35 0.09 -0.19
CA ALA A 37 16.03 -1.01 0.70
C ALA A 37 15.73 -0.48 2.12
N SER A 38 14.65 -0.98 2.72
CA SER A 38 14.32 -0.80 4.14
C SER A 38 14.13 -2.19 4.77
N GLY A 39 12.97 -2.59 5.23
CA GLY A 39 12.70 -3.92 5.76
C GLY A 39 12.96 -5.09 4.80
N SER A 40 13.09 -4.84 3.51
CA SER A 40 13.50 -5.74 2.41
C SER A 40 12.67 -7.02 2.22
N THR A 41 11.51 -7.12 2.86
CA THR A 41 10.66 -8.33 2.83
C THR A 41 10.07 -8.62 1.46
N LEU A 42 9.71 -7.59 0.68
CA LEU A 42 9.23 -7.75 -0.69
C LEU A 42 10.38 -8.04 -1.65
N LEU A 43 11.53 -7.39 -1.50
CA LEU A 43 12.72 -7.66 -2.30
C LEU A 43 13.13 -9.13 -2.17
N GLN A 44 13.19 -9.66 -0.94
CA GLN A 44 13.49 -11.06 -0.70
C GLN A 44 12.49 -11.98 -1.42
N LEU A 45 11.19 -11.69 -1.33
CA LEU A 45 10.15 -12.46 -2.01
C LEU A 45 10.30 -12.43 -3.54
N GLN A 46 10.69 -11.29 -4.12
CA GLN A 46 10.94 -11.15 -5.55
C GLN A 46 12.16 -11.97 -5.97
N TRP A 47 13.24 -11.94 -5.19
CA TRP A 47 14.44 -12.75 -5.45
C TRP A 47 14.15 -14.25 -5.36
N ASP A 48 13.37 -14.69 -4.38
CA ASP A 48 12.95 -16.09 -4.23
C ASP A 48 12.08 -16.55 -5.44
N LYS A 49 11.38 -15.61 -6.08
CA LYS A 49 10.60 -15.85 -7.31
C LYS A 49 11.45 -15.74 -8.60
N GLY A 50 12.75 -15.50 -8.47
CA GLY A 50 13.69 -15.47 -9.61
C GLY A 50 13.96 -14.09 -10.19
N THR A 51 13.42 -12.99 -9.61
CA THR A 51 13.83 -11.64 -10.00
C THR A 51 15.29 -11.43 -9.60
N LEU A 52 16.12 -11.01 -10.53
CA LEU A 52 17.52 -10.74 -10.24
C LEU A 52 17.64 -9.47 -9.37
N PRO A 53 18.46 -9.50 -8.30
CA PRO A 53 18.74 -8.31 -7.52
C PRO A 53 19.49 -7.26 -8.35
N LYS A 54 19.29 -6.00 -8.03
CA LYS A 54 20.09 -4.90 -8.56
C LYS A 54 21.53 -4.99 -8.03
N GLN A 55 22.49 -4.45 -8.78
CA GLN A 55 23.91 -4.46 -8.37
C GLN A 55 24.16 -3.61 -7.12
N HIS A 56 23.35 -2.56 -6.90
CA HIS A 56 23.46 -1.66 -5.76
C HIS A 56 22.18 -1.67 -4.93
N LEU A 57 22.33 -1.82 -3.62
CA LEU A 57 21.26 -1.64 -2.63
C LEU A 57 21.62 -0.45 -1.74
N VAL A 58 20.72 0.54 -1.66
CA VAL A 58 20.82 1.69 -0.76
C VAL A 58 19.91 1.43 0.43
N SER A 59 20.52 1.07 1.57
CA SER A 59 19.78 0.85 2.82
C SER A 59 19.36 2.18 3.42
N LEU A 60 18.06 2.38 3.60
CA LEU A 60 17.52 3.58 4.25
C LEU A 60 17.49 3.46 5.78
N GLU A 61 17.81 2.29 6.35
CA GLU A 61 17.66 1.98 7.78
C GLU A 61 18.45 2.91 8.71
N GLY A 62 19.53 3.53 8.22
CA GLY A 62 20.36 4.48 8.96
C GLY A 62 19.81 5.91 9.03
N ILE A 63 18.67 6.22 8.39
CA ILE A 63 18.13 7.57 8.30
C ILE A 63 17.06 7.77 9.38
N ASP A 64 17.45 8.31 10.53
CA ASP A 64 16.59 8.40 11.73
C ASP A 64 15.36 9.31 11.53
N GLU A 65 15.46 10.36 10.72
CA GLU A 65 14.34 11.26 10.42
C GLU A 65 13.16 10.58 9.71
N MET A 66 13.36 9.40 9.12
CA MET A 66 12.33 8.57 8.52
C MET A 66 11.60 7.68 9.53
N ARG A 67 11.85 7.81 10.83
CA ARG A 67 11.24 7.02 11.91
C ARG A 67 10.21 7.82 12.70
N GLY A 68 9.52 7.12 13.58
CA GLY A 68 8.63 7.69 14.59
C GLY A 68 7.21 7.91 14.12
N ILE A 69 6.32 8.00 15.11
CA ILE A 69 4.88 8.22 14.94
C ILE A 69 4.51 9.42 15.82
N SER A 70 3.80 10.37 15.24
CA SER A 70 3.23 11.51 15.97
C SER A 70 1.78 11.73 15.53
N ALA A 71 0.98 12.37 16.38
CA ALA A 71 -0.39 12.73 16.08
C ALA A 71 -0.63 14.19 16.47
N SER A 72 -1.38 14.90 15.65
CA SER A 72 -1.96 16.21 15.92
C SER A 72 -3.48 16.10 16.06
N ASP A 73 -4.18 17.22 16.18
CA ASP A 73 -5.65 17.24 16.21
C ASP A 73 -6.27 16.87 14.86
N THR A 74 -5.52 16.99 13.75
CA THR A 74 -6.03 16.78 12.40
C THR A 74 -5.50 15.54 11.70
N HIS A 75 -4.34 15.03 12.08
CA HIS A 75 -3.70 13.92 11.36
C HIS A 75 -2.75 13.09 12.23
N VAL A 76 -2.42 11.92 11.75
CA VAL A 76 -1.33 11.06 12.23
C VAL A 76 -0.20 11.10 11.20
N SER A 77 1.03 11.30 11.68
CA SER A 77 2.25 11.27 10.87
C SER A 77 3.07 10.03 11.23
N ILE A 78 3.38 9.19 10.23
CA ILE A 78 4.11 7.94 10.40
C ILE A 78 5.37 7.99 9.55
N GLY A 79 6.54 7.86 10.17
CA GLY A 79 7.81 7.75 9.45
C GLY A 79 7.87 6.48 8.59
N ALA A 80 8.41 6.59 7.39
CA ALA A 80 8.40 5.51 6.40
C ALA A 80 9.14 4.24 6.85
N LEU A 81 10.11 4.35 7.75
CA LEU A 81 10.84 3.21 8.34
C LEU A 81 10.12 2.57 9.53
N THR A 82 8.95 3.06 9.93
CA THR A 82 8.14 2.43 10.98
C THR A 82 7.65 1.06 10.49
N SER A 83 7.89 0.01 11.27
CA SER A 83 7.45 -1.34 10.93
C SER A 83 5.92 -1.47 11.00
N LEU A 84 5.35 -2.37 10.19
CA LEU A 84 3.92 -2.65 10.24
C LEU A 84 3.48 -3.17 11.62
N ASN A 85 4.38 -3.84 12.35
CA ASN A 85 4.11 -4.29 13.71
C ASN A 85 4.09 -3.14 14.73
N GLU A 86 4.95 -2.13 14.58
CA GLU A 86 4.89 -0.89 15.37
C GLU A 86 3.61 -0.13 15.07
N CYS A 87 3.25 0.06 13.79
CA CYS A 87 1.98 0.67 13.40
C CYS A 87 0.79 -0.02 14.07
N ARG A 88 0.76 -1.36 14.07
CA ARG A 88 -0.31 -2.16 14.69
C ARG A 88 -0.46 -1.94 16.19
N LYS A 89 0.66 -1.78 16.90
CA LYS A 89 0.69 -1.69 18.37
C LYS A 89 0.56 -0.26 18.90
N ASN A 90 0.81 0.74 18.06
CA ASN A 90 0.93 2.12 18.53
C ASN A 90 -0.42 2.70 19.00
N PRO A 91 -0.50 3.24 20.23
CA PRO A 91 -1.75 3.75 20.81
C PRO A 91 -2.28 4.99 20.10
N LEU A 92 -1.41 5.85 19.52
CA LEU A 92 -1.83 7.03 18.76
C LEU A 92 -2.57 6.61 17.48
N ILE A 93 -2.04 5.61 16.77
CA ILE A 93 -2.68 5.05 15.57
C ILE A 93 -4.02 4.41 15.94
N LYS A 94 -4.06 3.59 16.99
CA LYS A 94 -5.30 2.93 17.42
C LYS A 94 -6.41 3.93 17.77
N ARG A 95 -6.06 5.04 18.43
CA ARG A 95 -7.03 6.08 18.79
C ARG A 95 -7.53 6.85 17.58
N ALA A 96 -6.65 7.24 16.68
CA ALA A 96 -6.97 8.15 15.57
C ALA A 96 -7.48 7.42 14.31
N LEU A 97 -7.13 6.13 14.14
CA LEU A 97 -7.36 5.33 12.95
C LEU A 97 -7.76 3.90 13.36
N GLY A 98 -8.90 3.73 14.02
CA GLY A 98 -9.31 2.49 14.71
C GLY A 98 -9.09 1.19 13.92
N CYS A 99 -9.46 1.16 12.62
CA CYS A 99 -9.31 0.00 11.75
C CYS A 99 -7.85 -0.34 11.37
N PHE A 100 -6.90 0.58 11.53
CA PHE A 100 -5.53 0.41 11.05
C PHE A 100 -4.81 -0.78 11.71
N SER A 101 -5.07 -1.00 13.00
CA SER A 101 -4.48 -2.13 13.75
C SER A 101 -4.94 -3.48 13.20
N ASP A 102 -6.22 -3.60 12.84
CA ASP A 102 -6.81 -4.83 12.32
C ASP A 102 -6.30 -5.12 10.90
N VAL A 103 -6.25 -4.08 10.06
CA VAL A 103 -5.65 -4.17 8.72
C VAL A 103 -4.18 -4.61 8.82
N ALA A 104 -3.41 -4.00 9.73
CA ALA A 104 -2.03 -4.40 9.95
C ALA A 104 -1.90 -5.87 10.38
N SER A 105 -2.89 -6.38 11.13
CA SER A 105 -2.92 -7.79 11.54
C SER A 105 -3.20 -8.75 10.38
N ALA A 106 -3.95 -8.31 9.38
CA ALA A 106 -4.28 -9.08 8.18
C ALA A 106 -3.13 -9.13 7.15
N VAL A 107 -2.13 -8.25 7.26
CA VAL A 107 -1.00 -8.20 6.34
C VAL A 107 0.14 -9.07 6.84
N ALA A 108 0.56 -10.04 6.02
CA ALA A 108 1.72 -10.91 6.22
C ALA A 108 1.76 -11.69 7.56
N ALA A 109 2.83 -12.43 7.79
CA ALA A 109 3.10 -13.12 9.07
C ALA A 109 3.72 -12.17 10.11
N PRO A 110 3.64 -12.48 11.41
CA PRO A 110 4.22 -11.62 12.46
C PRO A 110 5.70 -11.27 12.26
N GLY A 111 6.53 -12.25 11.87
CA GLY A 111 7.96 -12.04 11.59
C GLY A 111 8.19 -11.08 10.42
N ILE A 112 7.35 -11.17 9.37
CA ILE A 112 7.41 -10.27 8.22
C ILE A 112 7.00 -8.85 8.66
N ARG A 113 5.89 -8.69 9.42
CA ARG A 113 5.43 -7.39 9.91
C ARG A 113 6.46 -6.67 10.79
N SER A 114 7.29 -7.40 11.50
CA SER A 114 8.34 -6.80 12.34
C SER A 114 9.48 -6.19 11.53
N ARG A 115 9.63 -6.57 10.26
CA ARG A 115 10.63 -6.03 9.33
C ARG A 115 10.02 -5.13 8.26
N ALA A 116 8.88 -5.53 7.68
CA ALA A 116 8.18 -4.75 6.67
C ALA A 116 7.81 -3.37 7.21
N THR A 117 8.13 -2.32 6.47
CA THR A 117 7.87 -0.93 6.84
C THR A 117 6.69 -0.37 6.06
N ILE A 118 6.03 0.65 6.62
CA ILE A 118 4.91 1.33 5.94
C ILE A 118 5.39 1.99 4.64
N GLY A 119 6.56 2.63 4.66
CA GLY A 119 7.15 3.23 3.45
C GLY A 119 7.51 2.20 2.39
N GLY A 120 8.07 1.04 2.77
CA GLY A 120 8.36 -0.05 1.83
C GLY A 120 7.09 -0.64 1.21
N ASN A 121 5.99 -0.74 1.98
CA ASN A 121 4.69 -1.17 1.46
C ASN A 121 4.15 -0.18 0.41
N ILE A 122 4.23 1.13 0.67
CA ILE A 122 3.78 2.18 -0.25
C ILE A 122 4.68 2.27 -1.49
N ALA A 123 6.00 2.29 -1.30
CA ALA A 123 6.97 2.43 -2.38
C ALA A 123 6.93 1.27 -3.39
N SER A 124 6.43 0.11 -2.97
CA SER A 124 6.18 -1.03 -3.88
C SER A 124 5.10 -0.76 -4.92
N LYS A 125 4.24 0.23 -4.72
CA LYS A 125 3.03 0.56 -5.51
C LYS A 125 1.98 -0.57 -5.60
N ILE A 126 2.20 -1.70 -4.90
CA ILE A 126 1.32 -2.88 -4.88
C ILE A 126 1.04 -3.36 -3.44
N GLY A 127 1.35 -2.55 -2.45
CA GLY A 127 1.22 -2.91 -1.04
C GLY A 127 -0.23 -3.07 -0.58
N ASP A 128 -0.47 -4.06 0.29
CA ASP A 128 -1.80 -4.35 0.82
C ASP A 128 -2.41 -3.19 1.65
N PHE A 129 -1.58 -2.28 2.19
CA PHE A 129 -2.05 -1.09 2.92
C PHE A 129 -2.56 0.03 2.01
N ILE A 130 -2.15 0.05 0.74
CA ILE A 130 -2.44 1.18 -0.16
C ILE A 130 -3.95 1.43 -0.30
N PRO A 131 -4.84 0.43 -0.48
CA PRO A 131 -6.27 0.69 -0.55
C PRO A 131 -6.84 1.38 0.70
N LEU A 132 -6.39 0.98 1.90
CA LEU A 132 -6.78 1.66 3.14
C LEU A 132 -6.30 3.12 3.16
N LEU A 133 -5.04 3.36 2.81
CA LEU A 133 -4.47 4.70 2.80
C LEU A 133 -5.14 5.62 1.76
N LEU A 134 -5.59 5.06 0.62
CA LEU A 134 -6.35 5.79 -0.40
C LEU A 134 -7.72 6.25 0.12
N VAL A 135 -8.47 5.39 0.82
CA VAL A 135 -9.77 5.77 1.37
C VAL A 135 -9.66 6.69 2.58
N LEU A 136 -8.50 6.70 3.24
CA LEU A 136 -8.18 7.63 4.32
C LEU A 136 -7.62 8.97 3.79
N ASP A 137 -7.59 9.19 2.49
CA ASP A 137 -7.06 10.40 1.83
C ASP A 137 -5.63 10.74 2.33
N ALA A 138 -4.75 9.72 2.43
CA ALA A 138 -3.39 9.90 2.92
C ALA A 138 -2.52 10.68 1.94
N ASP A 139 -1.68 11.56 2.49
CA ASP A 139 -0.60 12.22 1.79
C ASP A 139 0.73 11.56 2.10
N LEU A 140 1.69 11.75 1.22
CA LEU A 140 3.08 11.38 1.41
C LEU A 140 3.96 12.61 1.54
N ILE A 141 4.99 12.53 2.37
CA ILE A 141 6.16 13.37 2.28
C ILE A 141 7.22 12.57 1.56
N VAL A 142 7.64 13.03 0.41
CA VAL A 142 8.69 12.40 -0.39
C VAL A 142 9.90 13.33 -0.49
N TYR A 143 11.08 12.75 -0.56
CA TYR A 143 12.31 13.48 -0.80
C TYR A 143 12.76 13.29 -2.25
N GLN A 144 12.85 14.42 -2.96
CA GLN A 144 13.38 14.54 -4.32
C GLN A 144 14.13 15.86 -4.43
N LYS A 145 15.39 15.88 -4.00
CA LYS A 145 16.23 17.09 -3.76
C LYS A 145 15.69 18.05 -2.68
N LYS A 146 14.40 17.98 -2.41
CA LYS A 146 13.67 18.68 -1.34
C LYS A 146 12.50 17.83 -0.88
N LEU A 147 11.98 18.14 0.30
CA LEU A 147 10.75 17.51 0.78
C LEU A 147 9.55 18.08 0.03
N ILE A 148 8.72 17.19 -0.49
CA ILE A 148 7.49 17.51 -1.23
C ILE A 148 6.34 16.74 -0.57
N ARG A 149 5.22 17.43 -0.32
CA ARG A 149 3.97 16.80 0.10
C ARG A 149 3.08 16.60 -1.10
N LEU A 150 2.56 15.39 -1.29
CA LEU A 150 1.64 15.06 -2.38
C LEU A 150 0.64 13.98 -1.95
N PRO A 151 -0.57 13.96 -2.54
CA PRO A 151 -1.54 12.89 -2.31
C PRO A 151 -0.96 11.53 -2.70
N LEU A 152 -1.32 10.48 -1.93
CA LEU A 152 -0.92 9.11 -2.27
C LEU A 152 -1.36 8.70 -3.68
N GLY A 153 -2.54 9.12 -4.12
CA GLY A 153 -3.03 8.86 -5.49
C GLY A 153 -2.09 9.40 -6.57
N ALA A 154 -1.55 10.63 -6.38
CA ALA A 154 -0.58 11.22 -7.29
C ALA A 154 0.73 10.40 -7.34
N TRP A 155 1.26 10.00 -6.18
CA TRP A 155 2.42 9.11 -6.11
C TRP A 155 2.23 7.80 -6.89
N LEU A 156 1.04 7.22 -6.85
CA LEU A 156 0.75 5.94 -7.51
C LEU A 156 0.67 6.08 -9.04
N SER A 157 0.17 7.20 -9.54
CA SER A 157 -0.06 7.44 -10.98
C SER A 157 1.16 7.97 -11.73
N GLU A 158 2.10 8.62 -11.04
CA GLU A 158 3.24 9.25 -11.69
C GLU A 158 4.48 8.33 -11.77
N GLU A 159 5.16 8.40 -12.92
CA GLU A 159 6.42 7.68 -13.16
C GLU A 159 7.67 8.47 -12.74
N ASP A 160 7.56 9.77 -12.59
CA ASP A 160 8.68 10.69 -12.32
C ASP A 160 9.32 10.51 -10.93
N PHE A 161 8.71 9.72 -10.06
CA PHE A 161 9.20 9.47 -8.70
C PHE A 161 10.09 8.21 -8.56
N ARG A 162 10.72 7.74 -9.62
CA ARG A 162 11.50 6.47 -9.58
C ARG A 162 12.66 6.48 -8.59
N THR A 163 13.28 7.64 -8.37
CA THR A 163 14.38 7.82 -7.41
C THR A 163 13.95 8.53 -6.14
N ALA A 164 12.71 9.02 -6.06
CA ALA A 164 12.21 9.70 -4.88
C ALA A 164 12.07 8.75 -3.69
N ILE A 165 12.33 9.26 -2.49
CA ILE A 165 12.29 8.50 -1.23
C ILE A 165 11.03 8.90 -0.46
N VAL A 166 10.13 7.96 -0.22
CA VAL A 166 9.01 8.17 0.71
C VAL A 166 9.58 8.28 2.11
N THR A 167 9.40 9.43 2.77
CA THR A 167 9.95 9.69 4.11
C THR A 167 8.90 9.59 5.20
N ARG A 168 7.65 9.99 4.93
CA ARG A 168 6.54 9.94 5.88
C ARG A 168 5.20 9.73 5.17
N VAL A 169 4.26 9.19 5.92
CA VAL A 169 2.83 9.11 5.55
C VAL A 169 2.05 10.01 6.50
N ILE A 170 1.22 10.89 5.96
CA ILE A 170 0.32 11.79 6.70
C ILE A 170 -1.10 11.32 6.47
N ILE A 171 -1.77 10.90 7.52
CA ILE A 171 -3.11 10.31 7.42
C ILE A 171 -4.08 11.20 8.20
N PRO A 172 -5.10 11.80 7.55
CA PRO A 172 -6.17 12.52 8.25
C PRO A 172 -6.83 11.64 9.31
N ARG A 173 -7.24 12.22 10.43
CA ARG A 173 -8.01 11.50 11.45
C ARG A 173 -9.38 11.13 10.87
N ALA A 174 -9.82 9.92 11.18
CA ALA A 174 -11.11 9.38 10.73
C ALA A 174 -11.99 8.98 11.93
N GLU A 175 -11.89 9.73 13.03
CA GLU A 175 -12.65 9.45 14.25
C GLU A 175 -14.15 9.60 14.03
N GLY A 176 -14.90 8.56 14.39
CA GLY A 176 -16.35 8.50 14.24
C GLY A 176 -16.82 8.21 12.81
N GLU A 177 -15.92 7.88 11.90
CA GLU A 177 -16.25 7.41 10.57
C GLU A 177 -16.09 5.89 10.48
N ARG A 178 -17.01 5.24 9.78
CA ARG A 178 -16.93 3.81 9.55
C ARG A 178 -15.97 3.53 8.39
N VAL A 179 -15.00 2.66 8.65
CA VAL A 179 -14.02 2.21 7.65
C VAL A 179 -14.07 0.70 7.58
N PHE A 180 -14.11 0.13 6.38
CA PHE A 180 -13.98 -1.30 6.17
C PHE A 180 -12.74 -1.64 5.34
N TYR A 181 -12.23 -2.84 5.55
CA TYR A 181 -11.11 -3.38 4.81
C TYR A 181 -11.24 -4.89 4.70
N HIS A 182 -11.23 -5.40 3.48
CA HIS A 182 -11.31 -6.83 3.21
C HIS A 182 -10.14 -7.27 2.35
N LYS A 183 -9.37 -8.22 2.87
CA LYS A 183 -8.33 -8.91 2.13
C LYS A 183 -8.80 -10.29 1.75
N LEU A 184 -9.05 -10.50 0.48
CA LEU A 184 -9.42 -11.78 -0.10
C LEU A 184 -8.14 -12.51 -0.49
N GLY A 185 -7.90 -13.67 0.09
CA GLY A 185 -6.72 -14.50 -0.16
C GLY A 185 -7.12 -15.93 -0.52
N ARG A 186 -6.19 -16.69 -1.08
CA ARG A 186 -6.39 -18.14 -1.33
C ARG A 186 -6.44 -18.96 -0.04
N ARG A 187 -5.93 -18.42 1.05
CA ARG A 187 -5.93 -18.97 2.40
C ARG A 187 -6.18 -17.82 3.37
N GLN A 188 -6.68 -18.16 4.56
CA GLN A 188 -7.01 -17.18 5.59
C GLN A 188 -5.79 -16.37 6.07
N ALA A 189 -4.59 -16.95 6.01
CA ALA A 189 -3.35 -16.29 6.41
C ALA A 189 -2.18 -16.67 5.48
N PHE A 190 -1.10 -15.88 5.55
CA PHE A 190 0.20 -16.14 4.90
C PHE A 190 0.14 -16.30 3.37
N THR A 191 -0.72 -15.56 2.72
CA THR A 191 -0.82 -15.52 1.26
C THR A 191 -0.89 -14.09 0.76
N GLY A 192 -0.41 -13.85 -0.46
CA GLY A 192 -0.65 -12.59 -1.16
C GLY A 192 -2.15 -12.37 -1.36
N ALA A 193 -2.58 -11.13 -1.40
CA ALA A 193 -3.97 -10.80 -1.66
C ALA A 193 -4.37 -11.21 -3.09
N ALA A 194 -5.48 -11.92 -3.21
CA ALA A 194 -6.15 -12.12 -4.49
C ALA A 194 -6.91 -10.86 -4.91
N ALA A 195 -7.50 -10.18 -3.93
CA ALA A 195 -8.09 -8.86 -4.03
C ALA A 195 -8.06 -8.19 -2.66
N VAL A 196 -7.94 -6.87 -2.65
CA VAL A 196 -8.15 -6.01 -1.48
C VAL A 196 -9.24 -5.00 -1.84
N ALA A 197 -10.21 -4.82 -0.96
CA ALA A 197 -11.23 -3.79 -1.03
C ALA A 197 -11.25 -3.01 0.27
N ALA A 198 -11.31 -1.70 0.18
CA ALA A 198 -11.43 -0.79 1.32
C ALA A 198 -12.47 0.27 1.04
N GLY A 199 -13.12 0.75 2.09
CA GLY A 199 -14.05 1.87 2.00
C GLY A 199 -14.12 2.65 3.29
N ARG A 200 -14.54 3.93 3.18
CA ARG A 200 -14.75 4.86 4.28
C ARG A 200 -16.03 5.64 4.04
N PHE A 201 -16.96 5.54 4.96
CA PHE A 201 -18.18 6.34 4.98
C PHE A 201 -17.87 7.68 5.62
N LEU A 202 -18.14 8.76 4.90
CA LEU A 202 -17.87 10.12 5.34
C LEU A 202 -19.07 10.68 6.11
N LYS A 203 -18.82 11.63 7.01
CA LYS A 203 -19.85 12.27 7.83
C LYS A 203 -20.89 13.05 7.03
N ASP A 204 -20.56 13.45 5.81
CA ASP A 204 -21.45 14.14 4.87
C ASP A 204 -22.32 13.19 4.01
N GLY A 205 -22.28 11.88 4.30
CA GLY A 205 -22.97 10.83 3.53
C GLY A 205 -22.18 10.34 2.30
N GLY A 206 -21.03 10.93 2.03
CA GLY A 206 -20.14 10.48 0.97
C GLY A 206 -19.45 9.18 1.27
N ILE A 207 -18.82 8.59 0.26
CA ILE A 207 -18.02 7.39 0.41
C ILE A 207 -16.68 7.53 -0.31
N ARG A 208 -15.68 6.82 0.20
CA ARG A 208 -14.42 6.55 -0.45
C ARG A 208 -14.27 5.04 -0.65
N LEU A 209 -13.99 4.62 -1.87
CA LEU A 209 -13.79 3.21 -2.22
C LEU A 209 -12.42 3.05 -2.90
N ALA A 210 -11.69 2.01 -2.56
CA ALA A 210 -10.44 1.66 -3.22
C ALA A 210 -10.26 0.15 -3.32
N ALA A 211 -9.60 -0.31 -4.37
CA ALA A 211 -9.31 -1.71 -4.57
C ALA A 211 -7.95 -1.93 -5.25
N GLY A 212 -7.38 -3.12 -5.02
CA GLY A 212 -6.12 -3.56 -5.63
C GLY A 212 -5.83 -5.02 -5.32
N HIS A 213 -4.72 -5.54 -5.84
CA HIS A 213 -4.16 -6.83 -5.47
C HIS A 213 -2.64 -6.86 -5.65
N ALA A 214 -2.00 -8.00 -5.30
CA ALA A 214 -0.54 -8.12 -5.21
C ALA A 214 0.26 -7.77 -6.49
N ASP A 215 -0.37 -7.73 -7.66
CA ASP A 215 0.31 -7.49 -8.94
C ASP A 215 -0.24 -6.26 -9.68
N ILE A 216 -1.16 -5.52 -9.07
CA ILE A 216 -1.77 -4.31 -9.68
C ILE A 216 -1.75 -3.17 -8.67
N THR A 217 -1.32 -2.00 -9.13
CA THR A 217 -1.37 -0.75 -8.37
C THR A 217 -2.81 -0.46 -7.95
N PRO A 218 -3.09 -0.35 -6.64
CA PRO A 218 -4.41 -0.02 -6.13
C PRO A 218 -4.85 1.38 -6.57
N ARG A 219 -6.17 1.55 -6.73
CA ARG A 219 -6.75 2.84 -7.09
C ARG A 219 -8.10 3.08 -6.42
N ARG A 220 -8.51 4.34 -6.40
CA ARG A 220 -9.86 4.75 -6.02
C ARG A 220 -10.86 4.30 -7.08
N LEU A 221 -12.09 4.04 -6.65
CA LEU A 221 -13.22 3.63 -7.49
C LEU A 221 -14.17 4.82 -7.64
N LEU A 222 -13.72 5.84 -8.40
CA LEU A 222 -14.38 7.16 -8.48
C LEU A 222 -15.76 7.10 -9.13
N ASP A 223 -15.95 6.25 -10.15
CA ASP A 223 -17.24 6.09 -10.81
C ASP A 223 -18.26 5.44 -9.86
N SER A 224 -17.83 4.46 -9.08
CA SER A 224 -18.65 3.80 -8.06
C SER A 224 -18.99 4.74 -6.91
N GLU A 225 -18.05 5.57 -6.46
CA GLU A 225 -18.30 6.61 -5.47
C GLU A 225 -19.32 7.63 -5.95
N ALA A 226 -19.18 8.12 -7.19
CA ALA A 226 -20.12 9.05 -7.80
C ALA A 226 -21.52 8.43 -7.98
N LYS A 227 -21.58 7.14 -8.33
CA LYS A 227 -22.84 6.41 -8.47
C LYS A 227 -23.56 6.25 -7.14
N TRP A 228 -22.84 5.96 -6.06
CA TRP A 228 -23.39 5.91 -4.69
C TRP A 228 -24.00 7.24 -4.25
N MET A 229 -23.33 8.37 -4.57
CA MET A 229 -23.79 9.72 -4.22
C MET A 229 -24.95 10.22 -5.08
N ALA A 230 -25.29 9.55 -6.18
CA ALA A 230 -26.37 9.96 -7.06
C ALA A 230 -27.74 9.80 -6.38
N PRO A 231 -28.65 10.79 -6.46
CA PRO A 231 -29.99 10.65 -5.92
C PRO A 231 -30.71 9.43 -6.49
N GLY A 232 -31.30 8.61 -5.62
CA GLY A 232 -32.02 7.39 -6.03
C GLY A 232 -31.13 6.34 -6.70
N TRP A 233 -29.90 6.18 -6.25
CA TRP A 233 -29.01 5.17 -6.79
C TRP A 233 -29.61 3.76 -6.71
N ASP A 234 -29.33 2.96 -7.73
CA ASP A 234 -29.80 1.59 -7.86
C ASP A 234 -28.66 0.59 -7.59
N SER A 235 -28.93 -0.42 -6.76
CA SER A 235 -27.95 -1.41 -6.34
C SER A 235 -27.38 -2.24 -7.49
N HIS A 236 -28.20 -2.57 -8.48
CA HIS A 236 -27.79 -3.34 -9.64
C HIS A 236 -26.87 -2.53 -10.57
N GLU A 237 -27.18 -1.27 -10.79
CA GLU A 237 -26.35 -0.36 -11.58
C GLU A 237 -25.02 -0.05 -10.86
N LEU A 238 -25.05 0.13 -9.54
CA LEU A 238 -23.84 0.30 -8.74
C LEU A 238 -22.94 -0.96 -8.81
N TYR A 239 -23.54 -2.15 -8.70
CA TYR A 239 -22.80 -3.41 -8.84
C TYR A 239 -22.13 -3.54 -10.22
N LYS A 240 -22.82 -3.18 -11.30
CA LYS A 240 -22.25 -3.18 -12.65
C LYS A 240 -21.07 -2.20 -12.76
N THR A 241 -21.23 -1.00 -12.21
CA THR A 241 -20.17 0.01 -12.17
C THR A 241 -18.95 -0.52 -11.45
N LEU A 242 -19.11 -1.13 -10.26
CA LEU A 242 -18.04 -1.79 -9.51
C LEU A 242 -17.33 -2.87 -10.35
N ILE A 243 -18.07 -3.76 -10.98
CA ILE A 243 -17.49 -4.84 -11.83
C ILE A 243 -16.68 -4.24 -12.99
N HIS A 244 -17.12 -3.16 -13.59
CA HIS A 244 -16.41 -2.48 -14.67
C HIS A 244 -15.13 -1.82 -14.16
N GLU A 245 -15.22 -1.09 -13.05
CA GLU A 245 -14.15 -0.23 -12.54
C GLU A 245 -13.03 -0.99 -11.82
N LEU A 246 -13.35 -2.14 -11.20
CA LEU A 246 -12.36 -2.93 -10.43
C LEU A 246 -11.15 -3.33 -11.28
N PRO A 247 -9.89 -3.02 -10.83
CA PRO A 247 -8.68 -3.12 -11.65
C PRO A 247 -8.04 -4.51 -11.62
N PHE A 248 -8.82 -5.59 -11.72
CA PHE A 248 -8.26 -6.94 -11.54
C PHE A 248 -7.95 -7.63 -12.85
N SER A 249 -6.80 -8.32 -12.88
CA SER A 249 -6.33 -9.19 -13.95
C SER A 249 -6.42 -10.67 -13.54
N SER A 250 -6.32 -11.57 -14.51
CA SER A 250 -6.22 -13.01 -14.28
C SER A 250 -4.78 -13.42 -14.02
N ASP A 251 -4.60 -14.46 -13.20
CA ASP A 251 -3.34 -15.19 -13.06
C ASP A 251 -3.60 -16.70 -13.20
N VAL A 252 -2.58 -17.52 -12.98
CA VAL A 252 -2.67 -18.98 -13.08
C VAL A 252 -3.62 -19.62 -12.04
N PHE A 253 -4.02 -18.90 -11.03
CA PHE A 253 -4.84 -19.40 -9.93
C PHE A 253 -6.27 -18.88 -9.94
N MET A 254 -6.48 -17.63 -10.40
CA MET A 254 -7.78 -16.97 -10.35
C MET A 254 -8.02 -16.08 -11.57
N SER A 255 -9.25 -16.14 -12.12
CA SER A 255 -9.67 -15.25 -13.19
C SER A 255 -9.96 -13.83 -12.69
N ALA A 256 -9.77 -12.85 -13.56
CA ALA A 256 -10.19 -11.46 -13.29
C ALA A 256 -11.67 -11.37 -12.94
N ALA A 257 -12.53 -12.12 -13.62
CA ALA A 257 -13.96 -12.17 -13.39
C ALA A 257 -14.31 -12.63 -11.96
N TYR A 258 -13.62 -13.67 -11.47
CA TYR A 258 -13.79 -14.12 -10.08
C TYR A 258 -13.39 -13.04 -9.07
N ARG A 259 -12.21 -12.45 -9.23
CA ARG A 259 -11.70 -11.39 -8.35
C ARG A 259 -12.64 -10.18 -8.31
N LYS A 260 -13.11 -9.74 -9.47
CA LYS A 260 -14.07 -8.63 -9.60
C LYS A 260 -15.36 -8.95 -8.86
N LYS A 261 -15.96 -10.11 -9.10
CA LYS A 261 -17.20 -10.52 -8.43
C LYS A 261 -17.02 -10.62 -6.91
N ALA A 262 -15.93 -11.23 -6.44
CA ALA A 262 -15.66 -11.39 -5.01
C ALA A 262 -15.50 -10.03 -4.32
N ALA A 263 -14.73 -9.11 -4.90
CA ALA A 263 -14.55 -7.77 -4.35
C ALA A 263 -15.84 -6.93 -4.42
N ALA A 264 -16.55 -6.97 -5.55
CA ALA A 264 -17.82 -6.25 -5.69
C ALA A 264 -18.87 -6.74 -4.67
N ASN A 265 -18.99 -8.06 -4.46
CA ASN A 265 -19.91 -8.61 -3.47
C ASN A 265 -19.60 -8.13 -2.05
N VAL A 266 -18.30 -8.10 -1.68
CA VAL A 266 -17.89 -7.62 -0.36
C VAL A 266 -18.16 -6.13 -0.20
N ILE A 267 -17.83 -5.32 -1.21
CA ILE A 267 -18.15 -3.88 -1.20
C ILE A 267 -19.65 -3.66 -1.08
N MET A 268 -20.46 -4.34 -1.91
CA MET A 268 -21.93 -4.19 -1.86
C MET A 268 -22.51 -4.61 -0.51
N ALA A 269 -22.00 -5.67 0.11
CA ALA A 269 -22.44 -6.08 1.44
C ALA A 269 -22.21 -4.98 2.49
N GLU A 270 -21.05 -4.29 2.43
CA GLU A 270 -20.75 -3.16 3.32
C GLU A 270 -21.65 -1.94 3.03
N LEU A 271 -21.90 -1.64 1.75
CA LEU A 271 -22.77 -0.53 1.34
C LEU A 271 -24.22 -0.76 1.76
N MET A 272 -24.76 -1.98 1.56
CA MET A 272 -26.11 -2.34 1.97
C MET A 272 -26.29 -2.33 3.49
N ALA A 273 -25.25 -2.71 4.24
CA ALA A 273 -25.29 -2.65 5.70
C ALA A 273 -25.33 -1.21 6.24
N GLU A 274 -24.83 -0.22 5.49
CA GLU A 274 -24.87 1.20 5.86
C GLU A 274 -26.16 1.87 5.38
N GLY A 275 -26.64 1.54 4.18
CA GLY A 275 -27.84 2.13 3.56
C GLY A 275 -29.15 1.40 3.91
N GLY A 276 -29.09 0.37 4.73
CA GLY A 276 -30.24 -0.45 5.10
C GLY A 276 -31.00 0.13 6.30
N GLU A 277 -31.96 1.01 6.04
CA GLU A 277 -33.24 1.09 6.72
C GLU A 277 -34.36 0.69 5.75
#